data_70cd4e66e7ce65f20abf9a92d8f6ad38
#
_entry.id   70cd4e66e7ce65f20abf9a92d8f6ad38
#
_cell.length_a   1.000
_cell.length_b   1.000
_cell.length_c   1.000
_cell.angle_alpha   90.00
_cell.angle_beta   90.00
_cell.angle_gamma   90.00
#
_symmetry.space_group_name_H-M   'P 1'
#
loop_
_entity.id
_entity.type
_entity.pdbx_description
1 polymer ?
#
loop_
_entity_poly.entity_id
_entity_poly.type
_entity_poly.pdbx_seq_one_letter_code
_entity_poly.pdbx_strand_id
1 'polypeptide(L)'
;MNIAVFADLHGRILLAFKLCARWERETGERLDLILQAGDVGIFPDPTRLDKATLRYAQQDPTELGFLKDFVIYDEKVAAVLAQTSCNLICVRGNHEDHRWLDTREMQESGPIFSVDVYQRLYCLKTGVPYIYTTGNEQLAVLGIGRVGPRSEEVKDTNIQPYEQVQLKKLGATTVDVLLTHDMPAGASARHVRSRNMPEGLATRNRGMEEISLALEQYQPRYHFYGHVGGDCLQGVGEHSTQFCKLADLEWHGAGQVVHPGSMAILRWANNTMHSLNVVRDDWYKEYTANTWLYI
;
A
#
# COMPACT_ATOMS: atom_id res chain seq x y z
N MET A 1 -17.00 1.55 -9.19
CA MET A 1 -15.75 0.78 -8.99
C MET A 1 -15.67 0.27 -7.55
N ASN A 2 -15.17 -0.94 -7.35
CA ASN A 2 -14.80 -1.47 -6.03
C ASN A 2 -13.29 -1.61 -5.99
N ILE A 3 -12.66 -1.00 -4.99
CA ILE A 3 -11.21 -0.91 -4.87
C ILE A 3 -10.80 -1.49 -3.53
N ALA A 4 -9.99 -2.55 -3.55
CA ALA A 4 -9.37 -3.05 -2.34
C ALA A 4 -8.16 -2.19 -1.98
N VAL A 5 -7.96 -1.91 -0.69
CA VAL A 5 -6.83 -1.11 -0.20
C VAL A 5 -6.10 -1.88 0.88
N PHE A 6 -4.77 -1.94 0.75
CA PHE A 6 -3.84 -2.57 1.70
C PHE A 6 -2.67 -1.64 2.01
N ALA A 7 -1.93 -1.96 3.07
CA ALA A 7 -0.62 -1.41 3.36
C ALA A 7 0.28 -2.52 3.92
N ASP A 8 1.58 -2.31 3.89
CA ASP A 8 2.56 -3.11 4.63
C ASP A 8 2.36 -4.63 4.43
N LEU A 9 2.46 -5.09 3.16
CA LEU A 9 2.30 -6.51 2.81
C LEU A 9 3.51 -7.34 3.21
N HIS A 10 4.70 -6.76 3.22
CA HIS A 10 5.94 -7.44 3.58
C HIS A 10 6.05 -8.85 2.95
N GLY A 11 5.94 -8.91 1.62
CA GLY A 11 6.02 -10.15 0.84
C GLY A 11 4.72 -10.96 0.74
N ARG A 12 3.68 -10.71 1.56
CA ARG A 12 2.43 -11.49 1.59
C ARG A 12 1.46 -11.10 0.45
N ILE A 13 2.01 -10.92 -0.74
CA ILE A 13 1.30 -10.42 -1.92
C ILE A 13 0.22 -11.42 -2.38
N LEU A 14 0.56 -12.71 -2.47
CA LEU A 14 -0.43 -13.74 -2.84
C LEU A 14 -1.59 -13.81 -1.86
N LEU A 15 -1.33 -13.58 -0.56
CA LEU A 15 -2.38 -13.52 0.44
C LEU A 15 -3.34 -12.36 0.15
N ALA A 16 -2.84 -11.18 -0.21
CA ALA A 16 -3.69 -10.04 -0.58
C ALA A 16 -4.60 -10.38 -1.77
N PHE A 17 -4.08 -11.04 -2.82
CA PHE A 17 -4.91 -11.51 -3.94
C PHE A 17 -5.94 -12.55 -3.53
N LYS A 18 -5.60 -13.49 -2.65
CA LYS A 18 -6.55 -14.49 -2.13
C LYS A 18 -7.66 -13.85 -1.30
N LEU A 19 -7.34 -12.84 -0.46
CA LEU A 19 -8.34 -12.09 0.29
C LEU A 19 -9.28 -11.32 -0.65
N CYS A 20 -8.76 -10.73 -1.73
CA CYS A 20 -9.57 -10.09 -2.76
C CYS A 20 -10.52 -11.10 -3.43
N ALA A 21 -10.01 -12.24 -3.88
CA ALA A 21 -10.81 -13.29 -4.49
C ALA A 21 -11.88 -13.86 -3.52
N ARG A 22 -11.55 -13.97 -2.23
CA ARG A 22 -12.52 -14.37 -1.20
C ARG A 22 -13.62 -13.33 -1.04
N TRP A 23 -13.26 -12.05 -0.94
CA TRP A 23 -14.23 -10.98 -0.83
C TRP A 23 -15.20 -10.98 -2.02
N GLU A 24 -14.69 -11.15 -3.27
CA GLU A 24 -15.54 -11.27 -4.47
C GLU A 24 -16.52 -12.45 -4.38
N ARG A 25 -16.07 -13.60 -3.86
CA ARG A 25 -16.95 -14.77 -3.68
C ARG A 25 -18.02 -14.57 -2.60
N GLU A 26 -17.66 -13.93 -1.48
CA GLU A 26 -18.59 -13.71 -0.37
C GLU A 26 -19.66 -12.66 -0.70
N THR A 27 -19.28 -11.63 -1.45
CA THR A 27 -20.18 -10.52 -1.77
C THR A 27 -20.92 -10.68 -3.09
N GLY A 28 -20.41 -11.49 -4.01
CA GLY A 28 -20.86 -11.55 -5.40
C GLY A 28 -20.50 -10.31 -6.24
N GLU A 29 -19.76 -9.34 -5.64
CA GLU A 29 -19.27 -8.15 -6.32
C GLU A 29 -17.86 -8.39 -6.89
N ARG A 30 -17.47 -7.60 -7.89
CA ARG A 30 -16.11 -7.64 -8.45
C ARG A 30 -15.27 -6.47 -7.95
N LEU A 31 -13.97 -6.73 -7.78
CA LEU A 31 -12.96 -5.70 -7.57
C LEU A 31 -12.40 -5.24 -8.92
N ASP A 32 -12.20 -3.95 -9.06
CA ASP A 32 -11.63 -3.33 -10.26
C ASP A 32 -10.12 -3.11 -10.08
N LEU A 33 -9.66 -2.82 -8.85
CA LEU A 33 -8.30 -2.40 -8.57
C LEU A 33 -7.91 -2.77 -7.13
N ILE A 34 -6.61 -3.02 -6.92
CA ILE A 34 -6.00 -3.05 -5.59
C ILE A 34 -5.06 -1.86 -5.48
N LEU A 35 -5.24 -1.00 -4.48
CA LEU A 35 -4.28 0.03 -4.09
C LEU A 35 -3.49 -0.46 -2.88
N GLN A 36 -2.17 -0.20 -2.89
CA GLN A 36 -1.30 -0.66 -1.83
C GLN A 36 -0.34 0.46 -1.38
N ALA A 37 -0.35 0.76 -0.10
CA ALA A 37 0.27 1.93 0.51
C ALA A 37 1.74 1.70 0.97
N GLY A 38 2.54 0.96 0.17
CA GLY A 38 3.98 0.77 0.41
C GLY A 38 4.32 -0.42 1.32
N ASP A 39 5.60 -0.75 1.37
CA ASP A 39 6.15 -1.95 2.01
C ASP A 39 5.51 -3.24 1.46
N VAL A 40 5.55 -3.36 0.12
CA VAL A 40 5.18 -4.61 -0.57
C VAL A 40 6.21 -5.70 -0.31
N GLY A 41 7.46 -5.33 -0.05
CA GLY A 41 8.59 -6.24 0.08
C GLY A 41 9.21 -6.60 -1.28
N ILE A 42 9.33 -5.64 -2.19
CA ILE A 42 9.86 -5.85 -3.55
C ILE A 42 11.39 -5.99 -3.51
N PHE A 43 11.85 -7.22 -3.34
CA PHE A 43 13.27 -7.60 -3.38
C PHE A 43 13.46 -8.72 -4.38
N PRO A 44 13.81 -8.44 -5.66
CA PRO A 44 14.01 -9.48 -6.66
C PRO A 44 15.35 -10.22 -6.51
N ASP A 45 16.29 -9.68 -5.75
CA ASP A 45 17.61 -10.24 -5.52
C ASP A 45 17.80 -10.54 -4.01
N PRO A 46 18.05 -11.81 -3.62
CA PRO A 46 18.21 -12.18 -2.21
C PRO A 46 19.45 -11.55 -1.56
N THR A 47 20.42 -11.09 -2.35
CA THR A 47 21.63 -10.43 -1.82
C THR A 47 21.39 -8.96 -1.43
N ARG A 48 20.21 -8.43 -1.78
CA ARG A 48 19.86 -7.02 -1.60
C ARG A 48 18.74 -6.79 -0.57
N LEU A 49 18.37 -7.84 0.14
CA LEU A 49 17.41 -7.75 1.25
C LEU A 49 17.93 -6.78 2.34
N ASP A 50 17.07 -5.94 2.84
CA ASP A 50 17.42 -5.10 3.98
C ASP A 50 17.52 -5.94 5.29
N LYS A 51 18.13 -5.33 6.32
CA LYS A 51 18.38 -6.01 7.59
C LYS A 51 17.10 -6.41 8.33
N ALA A 52 16.01 -5.65 8.16
CA ALA A 52 14.75 -5.94 8.82
C ALA A 52 14.07 -7.12 8.14
N THR A 53 13.96 -7.10 6.81
CA THR A 53 13.41 -8.22 6.01
C THR A 53 14.19 -9.51 6.26
N LEU A 54 15.54 -9.46 6.27
CA LEU A 54 16.36 -10.64 6.62
C LEU A 54 16.06 -11.20 8.00
N ARG A 55 15.86 -10.34 8.98
CA ARG A 55 15.55 -10.76 10.36
C ARG A 55 14.16 -11.36 10.47
N TYR A 56 13.15 -10.74 9.85
CA TYR A 56 11.77 -11.21 9.91
C TYR A 56 11.56 -12.48 9.10
N ALA A 57 12.20 -12.62 7.94
CA ALA A 57 12.15 -13.83 7.12
C ALA A 57 12.66 -15.09 7.82
N GLN A 58 13.51 -14.96 8.86
CA GLN A 58 13.92 -16.08 9.70
C GLN A 58 12.77 -16.66 10.54
N GLN A 59 11.77 -15.83 10.86
CA GLN A 59 10.61 -16.21 11.67
C GLN A 59 9.39 -16.50 10.80
N ASP A 60 9.22 -15.70 9.74
CA ASP A 60 8.13 -15.83 8.79
C ASP A 60 8.66 -15.78 7.34
N PRO A 61 8.81 -16.95 6.68
CA PRO A 61 9.27 -17.02 5.30
C PRO A 61 8.38 -16.31 4.27
N THR A 62 7.15 -15.91 4.64
CA THR A 62 6.26 -15.16 3.76
C THR A 62 6.74 -13.73 3.47
N GLU A 63 7.66 -13.21 4.29
CA GLU A 63 8.40 -11.96 4.04
C GLU A 63 9.14 -11.97 2.69
N LEU A 64 9.51 -13.15 2.19
CA LEU A 64 10.21 -13.33 0.92
C LEU A 64 9.27 -13.66 -0.25
N GLY A 65 7.97 -13.40 -0.11
CA GLY A 65 6.98 -13.78 -1.11
C GLY A 65 7.20 -13.14 -2.47
N PHE A 66 7.67 -11.89 -2.55
CA PHE A 66 8.01 -11.30 -3.83
C PHE A 66 9.12 -12.07 -4.55
N LEU A 67 10.24 -12.31 -3.87
CA LEU A 67 11.37 -13.05 -4.40
C LEU A 67 10.97 -14.45 -4.86
N LYS A 68 10.14 -15.12 -4.08
CA LYS A 68 9.73 -16.51 -4.31
C LYS A 68 8.72 -16.63 -5.46
N ASP A 69 7.73 -15.74 -5.48
CA ASP A 69 6.50 -15.95 -6.24
C ASP A 69 6.36 -14.99 -7.45
N PHE A 70 7.10 -13.86 -7.51
CA PHE A 70 6.86 -12.81 -8.50
C PHE A 70 8.06 -12.51 -9.42
N VAL A 71 9.20 -13.14 -9.18
CA VAL A 71 10.43 -12.93 -10.00
C VAL A 71 10.52 -13.94 -11.15
N ILE A 72 10.08 -15.17 -10.93
CA ILE A 72 10.09 -16.25 -11.93
C ILE A 72 8.68 -16.77 -12.09
N TYR A 73 8.24 -16.98 -13.32
CA TYR A 73 6.90 -17.47 -13.61
C TYR A 73 6.66 -18.89 -13.03
N ASP A 74 5.57 -19.04 -12.32
CA ASP A 74 5.07 -20.30 -11.78
C ASP A 74 3.56 -20.43 -12.09
N GLU A 75 3.14 -21.56 -12.68
CA GLU A 75 1.74 -21.81 -13.05
C GLU A 75 0.79 -21.80 -11.85
N LYS A 76 1.25 -22.23 -10.66
CA LYS A 76 0.43 -22.23 -9.44
C LYS A 76 0.18 -20.80 -8.96
N VAL A 77 1.19 -19.94 -9.03
CA VAL A 77 1.05 -18.52 -8.72
C VAL A 77 0.10 -17.87 -9.73
N ALA A 78 0.28 -18.12 -11.02
CA ALA A 78 -0.62 -17.63 -12.07
C ALA A 78 -2.07 -18.05 -11.83
N ALA A 79 -2.31 -19.30 -11.40
CA ALA A 79 -3.65 -19.80 -11.08
C ALA A 79 -4.28 -19.09 -9.87
N VAL A 80 -3.50 -18.72 -8.85
CA VAL A 80 -3.97 -17.91 -7.72
C VAL A 80 -4.33 -16.50 -8.20
N LEU A 81 -3.45 -15.86 -8.95
CA LEU A 81 -3.68 -14.52 -9.49
C LEU A 81 -4.91 -14.45 -10.41
N ALA A 82 -5.20 -15.53 -11.14
CA ALA A 82 -6.37 -15.64 -12.03
C ALA A 82 -7.73 -15.71 -11.29
N GLN A 83 -7.74 -15.89 -9.96
CA GLN A 83 -8.99 -15.92 -9.17
C GLN A 83 -9.65 -14.54 -9.09
N THR A 84 -8.92 -13.46 -9.31
CA THR A 84 -9.44 -12.10 -9.45
C THR A 84 -8.81 -11.42 -10.67
N SER A 85 -9.53 -10.49 -11.30
CA SER A 85 -9.04 -9.78 -12.49
C SER A 85 -8.27 -8.49 -12.17
N CYS A 86 -8.34 -8.00 -10.93
CA CYS A 86 -7.75 -6.72 -10.56
C CYS A 86 -6.21 -6.75 -10.51
N ASN A 87 -5.59 -5.67 -10.94
CA ASN A 87 -4.16 -5.44 -10.75
C ASN A 87 -3.91 -4.75 -9.42
N LEU A 88 -2.71 -4.91 -8.88
CA LEU A 88 -2.24 -4.19 -7.71
C LEU A 88 -1.36 -3.03 -8.15
N ILE A 89 -1.69 -1.84 -7.67
CA ILE A 89 -0.91 -0.62 -7.86
C ILE A 89 -0.43 -0.14 -6.49
N CYS A 90 0.88 -0.06 -6.30
CA CYS A 90 1.48 0.35 -5.04
C CYS A 90 2.26 1.65 -5.16
N VAL A 91 2.49 2.30 -4.03
CA VAL A 91 3.62 3.21 -3.84
C VAL A 91 4.77 2.45 -3.20
N ARG A 92 5.98 2.99 -3.27
CA ARG A 92 7.12 2.41 -2.57
C ARG A 92 7.02 2.67 -1.08
N GLY A 93 7.35 1.68 -0.25
CA GLY A 93 7.60 1.88 1.16
C GLY A 93 9.08 2.12 1.48
N ASN A 94 9.52 1.74 2.68
CA ASN A 94 10.93 1.75 3.03
C ASN A 94 11.58 0.35 2.99
N HIS A 95 10.77 -0.72 2.90
CA HIS A 95 11.23 -2.10 2.76
C HIS A 95 11.12 -2.58 1.31
N GLU A 96 11.95 -1.97 0.43
CA GLU A 96 12.02 -2.25 -1.01
C GLU A 96 13.46 -2.19 -1.51
N ASP A 97 13.77 -2.91 -2.60
CA ASP A 97 15.00 -2.70 -3.36
C ASP A 97 14.89 -1.42 -4.21
N HIS A 98 15.14 -0.27 -3.59
CA HIS A 98 14.98 1.04 -4.24
C HIS A 98 15.85 1.21 -5.48
N ARG A 99 17.07 0.66 -5.51
CA ARG A 99 17.96 0.80 -6.68
C ARG A 99 17.44 0.02 -7.87
N TRP A 100 16.88 -1.16 -7.63
CA TRP A 100 16.25 -1.93 -8.70
C TRP A 100 14.99 -1.21 -9.20
N LEU A 101 14.15 -0.71 -8.28
CA LEU A 101 12.95 0.05 -8.62
C LEU A 101 13.28 1.34 -9.37
N ASP A 102 14.34 2.08 -8.99
CA ASP A 102 14.78 3.29 -9.70
C ASP A 102 15.18 2.96 -11.15
N THR A 103 15.87 1.82 -11.36
CA THR A 103 16.24 1.36 -12.71
C THR A 103 15.00 1.04 -13.56
N ARG A 104 13.99 0.37 -12.97
CA ARG A 104 12.73 0.04 -13.64
C ARG A 104 11.92 1.30 -13.97
N GLU A 105 11.83 2.23 -13.00
CA GLU A 105 11.12 3.50 -13.17
C GLU A 105 11.67 4.34 -14.32
N MET A 106 13.00 4.40 -14.45
CA MET A 106 13.66 5.13 -15.55
C MET A 106 13.39 4.56 -16.93
N GLN A 107 13.06 3.26 -17.03
CA GLN A 107 12.78 2.60 -18.32
C GLN A 107 11.36 2.87 -18.83
N GLU A 108 10.46 3.37 -18.00
CA GLU A 108 9.06 3.59 -18.34
C GLU A 108 8.73 5.08 -18.39
N SER A 109 7.95 5.50 -19.40
CA SER A 109 7.53 6.89 -19.56
C SER A 109 6.22 7.21 -18.84
N GLY A 110 5.38 6.18 -18.58
CA GLY A 110 4.07 6.33 -17.95
C GLY A 110 4.11 6.62 -16.45
N PRO A 111 2.95 6.85 -15.82
CA PRO A 111 2.82 7.12 -14.39
C PRO A 111 3.03 5.87 -13.52
N ILE A 112 2.92 4.66 -14.09
CA ILE A 112 3.14 3.38 -13.44
C ILE A 112 4.13 2.54 -14.22
N PHE A 113 4.80 1.60 -13.54
CA PHE A 113 5.70 0.63 -14.15
C PHE A 113 5.51 -0.75 -13.52
N SER A 114 5.60 -1.81 -14.36
CA SER A 114 5.47 -3.20 -13.91
C SER A 114 6.70 -3.66 -13.15
N VAL A 115 6.49 -4.43 -12.08
CA VAL A 115 7.56 -4.94 -11.21
C VAL A 115 7.62 -6.46 -11.12
N ASP A 116 6.68 -7.18 -11.73
CA ASP A 116 6.59 -8.63 -11.69
C ASP A 116 6.49 -9.29 -13.06
N VAL A 117 6.69 -10.61 -13.11
CA VAL A 117 6.65 -11.38 -14.37
C VAL A 117 5.22 -11.64 -14.89
N TYR A 118 4.19 -11.47 -14.06
CA TYR A 118 2.78 -11.69 -14.42
C TYR A 118 2.09 -10.44 -14.93
N GLN A 119 2.73 -9.27 -14.83
CA GLN A 119 2.14 -7.96 -15.11
C GLN A 119 0.87 -7.70 -14.29
N ARG A 120 0.92 -8.06 -13.01
CA ARG A 120 -0.16 -7.88 -12.04
C ARG A 120 0.19 -6.88 -10.95
N LEU A 121 1.49 -6.55 -10.79
CA LEU A 121 2.01 -5.60 -9.82
C LEU A 121 2.65 -4.41 -10.52
N TYR A 122 2.20 -3.22 -10.17
CA TYR A 122 2.70 -1.96 -10.72
C TYR A 122 3.05 -1.00 -9.60
N CYS A 123 4.17 -0.28 -9.75
CA CYS A 123 4.51 0.84 -8.88
C CYS A 123 4.07 2.18 -9.50
N LEU A 124 3.49 3.05 -8.69
CA LEU A 124 3.26 4.46 -9.01
C LEU A 124 4.57 5.25 -8.88
N LYS A 125 4.82 6.12 -9.85
CA LYS A 125 5.87 7.14 -9.72
C LYS A 125 5.43 8.24 -8.78
N THR A 126 6.28 8.59 -7.82
CA THR A 126 6.00 9.68 -6.89
C THR A 126 5.74 11.00 -7.65
N GLY A 127 4.61 11.63 -7.37
CA GLY A 127 4.26 12.93 -7.94
C GLY A 127 3.79 12.88 -9.40
N VAL A 128 3.50 11.71 -9.98
CA VAL A 128 2.89 11.55 -11.30
C VAL A 128 1.47 11.06 -11.15
N PRO A 129 0.44 11.86 -11.47
CA PRO A 129 -0.95 11.45 -11.38
C PRO A 129 -1.25 10.27 -12.29
N TYR A 130 -1.98 9.32 -11.77
CA TYR A 130 -2.48 8.15 -12.49
C TYR A 130 -4.00 8.19 -12.55
N ILE A 131 -4.57 8.09 -13.75
CA ILE A 131 -6.01 8.01 -13.95
C ILE A 131 -6.38 6.56 -14.25
N TYR A 132 -7.03 5.91 -13.30
CA TYR A 132 -7.63 4.60 -13.52
C TYR A 132 -9.03 4.77 -14.10
N THR A 133 -9.34 4.01 -15.16
CA THR A 133 -10.64 4.08 -15.85
C THR A 133 -11.22 2.68 -16.01
N THR A 134 -12.50 2.50 -15.65
CA THR A 134 -13.28 1.29 -15.93
C THR A 134 -14.70 1.69 -16.28
N GLY A 135 -15.18 1.25 -17.44
CA GLY A 135 -16.46 1.72 -17.99
C GLY A 135 -16.48 3.25 -18.11
N ASN A 136 -17.46 3.88 -17.47
CA ASN A 136 -17.60 5.35 -17.43
C ASN A 136 -17.03 5.98 -16.15
N GLU A 137 -16.39 5.20 -15.30
CA GLU A 137 -15.86 5.64 -14.02
C GLU A 137 -14.38 5.95 -14.14
N GLN A 138 -13.95 7.03 -13.47
CA GLN A 138 -12.55 7.44 -13.39
C GLN A 138 -12.15 7.68 -11.94
N LEU A 139 -10.90 7.37 -11.61
CA LEU A 139 -10.29 7.63 -10.32
C LEU A 139 -8.91 8.22 -10.54
N ALA A 140 -8.69 9.44 -10.04
CA ALA A 140 -7.40 10.10 -10.07
C ALA A 140 -6.61 9.78 -8.80
N VAL A 141 -5.49 9.06 -8.95
CA VAL A 141 -4.61 8.64 -7.85
C VAL A 141 -3.29 9.39 -7.94
N LEU A 142 -2.88 10.03 -6.85
CA LEU A 142 -1.53 10.58 -6.69
C LEU A 142 -0.77 9.73 -5.67
N GLY A 143 0.41 9.21 -6.07
CA GLY A 143 1.27 8.45 -5.20
C GLY A 143 2.41 9.29 -4.62
N ILE A 144 2.71 9.11 -3.32
CA ILE A 144 3.95 9.59 -2.69
C ILE A 144 4.55 8.41 -1.92
N GLY A 145 5.61 7.85 -2.48
CA GLY A 145 6.30 6.70 -1.90
C GLY A 145 7.41 7.09 -0.93
N ARG A 146 8.10 6.06 -0.40
CA ARG A 146 9.22 6.17 0.53
C ARG A 146 8.79 6.78 1.87
N VAL A 147 9.74 7.23 2.69
CA VAL A 147 9.48 7.86 4.00
C VAL A 147 10.22 9.20 4.12
N GLY A 148 9.78 10.05 5.02
CA GLY A 148 10.47 11.29 5.34
C GLY A 148 11.85 11.05 5.95
N PRO A 149 12.83 11.95 5.71
CA PRO A 149 14.16 11.82 6.29
C PRO A 149 14.11 11.98 7.82
N ARG A 150 14.78 11.07 8.52
CA ARG A 150 14.91 11.11 9.99
C ARG A 150 16.23 11.72 10.47
N SER A 151 17.14 12.00 9.54
CA SER A 151 18.46 12.60 9.75
C SER A 151 18.81 13.50 8.57
N GLU A 152 19.92 14.23 8.67
CA GLU A 152 20.44 15.04 7.56
C GLU A 152 20.91 14.19 6.37
N GLU A 153 21.31 12.93 6.63
CA GLU A 153 21.68 11.98 5.58
C GLU A 153 20.42 11.39 4.90
N VAL A 154 20.28 11.68 3.62
CA VAL A 154 19.20 11.11 2.79
C VAL A 154 19.57 9.71 2.34
N LYS A 155 18.78 8.72 2.75
CA LYS A 155 18.95 7.31 2.39
C LYS A 155 18.08 6.96 1.18
N ASP A 156 18.36 5.82 0.54
CA ASP A 156 17.54 5.30 -0.58
C ASP A 156 16.06 5.09 -0.16
N THR A 157 15.80 4.86 1.12
CA THR A 157 14.45 4.71 1.69
C THR A 157 13.70 6.03 1.87
N ASN A 158 14.40 7.16 1.84
CA ASN A 158 13.79 8.48 1.99
C ASN A 158 13.35 9.04 0.64
N ILE A 159 12.38 9.97 0.67
CA ILE A 159 12.00 10.71 -0.54
C ILE A 159 13.23 11.36 -1.15
N GLN A 160 13.40 11.18 -2.47
CA GLN A 160 14.59 11.65 -3.19
C GLN A 160 14.40 13.05 -3.74
N PRO A 161 15.49 13.81 -3.93
CA PRO A 161 15.40 15.18 -4.47
C PRO A 161 14.67 15.30 -5.81
N TYR A 162 14.77 14.29 -6.69
CA TYR A 162 14.06 14.29 -7.97
C TYR A 162 12.55 14.13 -7.78
N GLU A 163 12.12 13.31 -6.82
CA GLU A 163 10.70 13.11 -6.46
C GLU A 163 10.11 14.40 -5.88
N GLN A 164 10.85 15.09 -5.00
CA GLN A 164 10.46 16.40 -4.47
C GLN A 164 10.32 17.46 -5.56
N VAL A 165 11.24 17.49 -6.53
CA VAL A 165 11.15 18.39 -7.69
C VAL A 165 9.92 18.06 -8.53
N GLN A 166 9.60 16.79 -8.71
CA GLN A 166 8.43 16.34 -9.48
C GLN A 166 7.13 16.77 -8.81
N LEU A 167 7.00 16.57 -7.50
CA LEU A 167 5.86 17.05 -6.72
C LEU A 167 5.69 18.58 -6.82
N LYS A 168 6.78 19.34 -6.71
CA LYS A 168 6.75 20.80 -6.84
C LYS A 168 6.37 21.29 -8.24
N LYS A 169 6.66 20.50 -9.29
CA LYS A 169 6.29 20.83 -10.68
C LYS A 169 4.85 20.46 -11.01
N LEU A 170 4.22 19.61 -10.21
CA LEU A 170 2.84 19.21 -10.40
C LEU A 170 1.93 20.42 -10.13
N GLY A 171 1.34 20.94 -11.19
CA GLY A 171 0.42 22.09 -11.13
C GLY A 171 -0.95 21.71 -10.56
N ALA A 172 -1.94 22.56 -10.81
CA ALA A 172 -3.32 22.27 -10.45
C ALA A 172 -3.81 21.01 -11.19
N THR A 173 -4.19 19.99 -10.43
CA THR A 173 -4.73 18.73 -10.95
C THR A 173 -5.76 18.18 -9.97
N THR A 174 -6.72 17.40 -10.46
CA THR A 174 -7.66 16.69 -9.60
C THR A 174 -6.98 15.47 -9.03
N VAL A 175 -7.12 15.26 -7.72
CA VAL A 175 -6.68 14.06 -7.00
C VAL A 175 -7.86 13.56 -6.17
N ASP A 176 -8.35 12.38 -6.48
CA ASP A 176 -9.43 11.74 -5.72
C ASP A 176 -8.86 10.96 -4.53
N VAL A 177 -7.76 10.27 -4.78
CA VAL A 177 -7.04 9.45 -3.79
C VAL A 177 -5.58 9.89 -3.72
N LEU A 178 -5.12 10.24 -2.53
CA LEU A 178 -3.71 10.33 -2.19
C LEU A 178 -3.29 8.99 -1.57
N LEU A 179 -2.35 8.29 -2.21
CA LEU A 179 -1.81 7.03 -1.74
C LEU A 179 -0.37 7.26 -1.30
N THR A 180 -0.08 7.04 -0.01
CA THR A 180 1.26 7.29 0.53
C THR A 180 1.71 6.13 1.39
N HIS A 181 3.03 5.99 1.61
CA HIS A 181 3.50 5.02 2.59
C HIS A 181 3.60 5.66 3.97
N ASP A 182 4.29 6.77 4.09
CA ASP A 182 4.42 7.50 5.36
C ASP A 182 3.16 8.34 5.64
N MET A 183 3.05 8.81 6.87
CA MET A 183 2.00 9.72 7.32
C MET A 183 2.35 11.19 7.03
N PRO A 184 1.37 12.12 7.06
CA PRO A 184 1.64 13.55 6.98
C PRO A 184 2.49 14.03 8.17
N ALA A 185 3.37 15.01 7.93
CA ALA A 185 4.12 15.66 9.00
C ALA A 185 3.18 16.32 10.03
N GLY A 186 3.53 16.28 11.30
CA GLY A 186 2.70 16.85 12.37
C GLY A 186 1.44 16.05 12.72
N ALA A 187 1.10 15.00 11.97
CA ALA A 187 -0.04 14.12 12.24
C ALA A 187 0.12 13.30 13.54
N SER A 188 1.34 13.11 13.99
CA SER A 188 1.70 12.29 15.15
C SER A 188 0.96 12.65 16.46
N ALA A 189 0.52 13.89 16.62
CA ALA A 189 -0.20 14.30 17.82
C ALA A 189 -1.70 14.07 17.77
N ARG A 190 -2.31 14.02 16.58
CA ARG A 190 -3.78 13.92 16.42
C ARG A 190 -4.26 12.57 15.89
N HIS A 191 -3.52 11.97 14.94
CA HIS A 191 -3.91 10.75 14.24
C HIS A 191 -3.39 9.47 14.92
N VAL A 192 -2.30 9.56 15.66
CA VAL A 192 -1.59 8.41 16.26
C VAL A 192 -1.91 8.25 17.75
N ARG A 193 -2.77 9.04 18.34
CA ARG A 193 -3.28 8.82 19.70
C ARG A 193 -4.32 7.69 19.75
N SER A 194 -3.97 6.55 19.24
CA SER A 194 -4.55 5.30 19.73
C SER A 194 -4.02 5.08 21.16
N ARG A 195 -4.90 4.73 22.09
CA ARG A 195 -4.58 4.52 23.51
C ARG A 195 -3.50 3.47 23.79
N ASN A 196 -3.02 2.76 22.76
CA ASN A 196 -2.10 1.62 22.84
C ASN A 196 -0.76 1.85 22.17
N MET A 197 -0.44 3.05 21.69
CA MET A 197 0.86 3.31 21.07
C MET A 197 1.91 3.58 22.15
N PRO A 198 3.03 2.83 22.21
CA PRO A 198 4.13 3.14 23.12
C PRO A 198 4.62 4.58 22.91
N GLU A 199 4.77 5.35 23.98
CA GLU A 199 5.20 6.77 23.96
C GLU A 199 6.45 7.02 23.10
N GLY A 200 7.33 6.03 22.93
CA GLY A 200 8.56 6.14 22.14
C GLY A 200 8.38 6.03 20.62
N LEU A 201 7.26 5.50 20.11
CA LEU A 201 7.00 5.38 18.66
C LEU A 201 6.49 6.70 18.05
N ALA A 202 5.68 7.45 18.80
CA ALA A 202 5.14 8.74 18.38
C ALA A 202 6.23 9.81 18.14
N THR A 203 7.38 9.68 18.83
CA THR A 203 8.50 10.61 18.68
C THR A 203 9.47 10.24 17.56
N ARG A 204 9.41 8.99 17.06
CA ARG A 204 10.31 8.49 16.01
C ARG A 204 9.77 8.72 14.60
N ASN A 205 8.48 8.83 14.44
CA ASN A 205 7.83 9.04 13.15
C ASN A 205 7.37 10.50 13.03
N ARG A 206 8.17 11.31 12.34
CA ARG A 206 7.85 12.73 12.11
C ARG A 206 6.88 12.94 10.94
N GLY A 207 6.61 11.89 10.17
CA GLY A 207 5.87 11.97 8.91
C GLY A 207 6.63 12.74 7.83
N MET A 208 5.99 12.96 6.71
CA MET A 208 6.56 13.59 5.52
C MET A 208 5.86 14.91 5.21
N GLU A 209 6.63 15.98 5.05
CA GLU A 209 6.11 17.33 4.77
C GLU A 209 5.45 17.40 3.39
N GLU A 210 6.00 16.70 2.41
CA GLU A 210 5.46 16.61 1.05
C GLU A 210 4.03 16.05 1.04
N ILE A 211 3.70 15.13 1.95
CA ILE A 211 2.35 14.59 2.10
C ILE A 211 1.41 15.67 2.67
N SER A 212 1.86 16.42 3.67
CA SER A 212 1.06 17.52 4.25
C SER A 212 0.77 18.60 3.20
N LEU A 213 1.78 18.99 2.42
CA LEU A 213 1.62 19.95 1.32
C LEU A 213 0.67 19.42 0.23
N ALA A 214 0.76 18.14 -0.12
CA ALA A 214 -0.14 17.52 -1.11
C ALA A 214 -1.60 17.49 -0.62
N LEU A 215 -1.83 17.20 0.67
CA LEU A 215 -3.16 17.24 1.28
C LEU A 215 -3.76 18.66 1.25
N GLU A 216 -2.96 19.68 1.58
CA GLU A 216 -3.38 21.08 1.52
C GLU A 216 -3.68 21.52 0.08
N GLN A 217 -2.79 21.21 -0.86
CA GLN A 217 -2.88 21.69 -2.24
C GLN A 217 -3.98 21.01 -3.04
N TYR A 218 -4.13 19.68 -2.92
CA TYR A 218 -5.02 18.89 -3.76
C TYR A 218 -6.34 18.52 -3.10
N GLN A 219 -6.41 18.57 -1.78
CA GLN A 219 -7.60 18.25 -0.98
C GLN A 219 -8.30 16.97 -1.47
N PRO A 220 -7.58 15.82 -1.53
CA PRO A 220 -8.12 14.57 -2.03
C PRO A 220 -9.31 14.12 -1.18
N ARG A 221 -10.25 13.36 -1.76
CA ARG A 221 -11.35 12.77 -0.99
C ARG A 221 -10.88 11.72 0.00
N TYR A 222 -9.87 10.92 -0.40
CA TYR A 222 -9.32 9.85 0.42
C TYR A 222 -7.81 9.95 0.49
N HIS A 223 -7.29 9.63 1.68
CA HIS A 223 -5.87 9.45 1.92
C HIS A 223 -5.64 8.09 2.58
N PHE A 224 -4.90 7.20 1.89
CA PHE A 224 -4.52 5.89 2.39
C PHE A 224 -3.03 5.85 2.69
N TYR A 225 -2.65 5.28 3.84
CA TYR A 225 -1.25 5.14 4.23
C TYR A 225 -1.02 3.96 5.19
N GLY A 226 0.26 3.59 5.42
CA GLY A 226 0.71 2.52 6.30
C GLY A 226 1.85 2.93 7.22
N HIS A 227 2.96 2.19 7.21
CA HIS A 227 4.26 2.45 7.85
C HIS A 227 4.28 2.48 9.38
N VAL A 228 3.23 2.90 10.04
CA VAL A 228 3.24 3.20 11.49
C VAL A 228 2.92 1.99 12.35
N GLY A 229 2.57 0.85 11.72
CA GLY A 229 2.15 -0.36 12.40
C GLY A 229 0.86 -0.22 13.22
N GLY A 230 0.45 -1.29 13.91
CA GLY A 230 -0.72 -1.32 14.79
C GLY A 230 -2.06 -1.24 14.06
N ASP A 231 -3.14 -1.08 14.84
CA ASP A 231 -4.52 -1.16 14.35
C ASP A 231 -4.84 -0.16 13.23
N CYS A 232 -5.81 -0.54 12.40
CA CYS A 232 -6.39 0.35 11.40
C CYS A 232 -7.08 1.55 12.07
N LEU A 233 -6.79 2.75 11.55
CA LEU A 233 -7.38 4.00 12.00
C LEU A 233 -8.08 4.70 10.84
N GLN A 234 -9.31 5.15 11.07
CA GLN A 234 -10.09 5.94 10.11
C GLN A 234 -10.55 7.24 10.74
N GLY A 235 -10.68 8.27 9.93
CA GLY A 235 -11.21 9.55 10.38
C GLY A 235 -11.35 10.54 9.24
N VAL A 236 -11.74 11.76 9.61
CA VAL A 236 -11.80 12.89 8.69
C VAL A 236 -10.72 13.87 9.13
N GLY A 237 -9.81 14.17 8.22
CA GLY A 237 -8.74 15.13 8.40
C GLY A 237 -9.15 16.54 8.03
N GLU A 238 -8.16 17.40 7.84
CA GLU A 238 -8.35 18.75 7.32
C GLU A 238 -8.93 18.68 5.90
N HIS A 239 -9.60 19.74 5.47
CA HIS A 239 -10.25 19.85 4.15
C HIS A 239 -11.26 18.74 3.82
N SER A 240 -11.83 18.08 4.86
CA SER A 240 -12.81 16.98 4.72
C SER A 240 -12.25 15.71 4.06
N THR A 241 -10.92 15.58 3.91
CA THR A 241 -10.28 14.35 3.44
C THR A 241 -10.54 13.20 4.40
N GLN A 242 -11.12 12.12 3.90
CA GLN A 242 -11.25 10.88 4.68
C GLN A 242 -9.92 10.14 4.65
N PHE A 243 -9.33 9.88 5.81
CA PHE A 243 -8.11 9.11 5.88
C PHE A 243 -8.35 7.69 6.42
N CYS A 244 -7.55 6.75 5.94
CA CYS A 244 -7.47 5.41 6.47
C CYS A 244 -6.01 4.98 6.54
N LYS A 245 -5.48 4.87 7.76
CA LYS A 245 -4.24 4.14 8.05
C LYS A 245 -4.61 2.67 8.18
N LEU A 246 -4.11 1.83 7.30
CA LEU A 246 -4.36 0.40 7.37
C LEU A 246 -3.47 -0.28 8.40
N ALA A 247 -3.90 -1.44 8.89
CA ALA A 247 -3.04 -2.34 9.63
C ALA A 247 -2.15 -3.12 8.65
N ASP A 248 -0.99 -3.58 9.13
CA ASP A 248 -0.10 -4.41 8.35
C ASP A 248 -0.79 -5.74 8.00
N LEU A 249 -0.53 -6.29 6.82
CA LEU A 249 -1.00 -7.63 6.45
C LEU A 249 -0.08 -8.67 7.07
N GLU A 250 -0.29 -8.96 8.33
CA GLU A 250 0.53 -9.85 9.14
C GLU A 250 -0.31 -10.86 9.93
N TRP A 251 0.37 -11.83 10.55
CA TRP A 251 -0.23 -12.82 11.43
C TRP A 251 -0.35 -12.28 12.86
N HIS A 252 -1.55 -12.26 13.40
CA HIS A 252 -1.86 -11.64 14.68
C HIS A 252 -2.39 -12.62 15.71
N GLY A 253 -2.04 -12.38 16.99
CA GLY A 253 -2.53 -13.12 18.14
C GLY A 253 -2.09 -14.58 18.23
N ALA A 254 -2.58 -15.29 19.22
CA ALA A 254 -2.23 -16.70 19.47
C ALA A 254 -2.70 -17.66 18.35
N GLY A 255 -3.75 -17.26 17.60
CA GLY A 255 -4.26 -18.04 16.47
C GLY A 255 -3.48 -17.81 15.18
N GLN A 256 -2.51 -16.88 15.16
CA GLN A 256 -1.76 -16.49 13.94
C GLN A 256 -2.70 -16.23 12.75
N VAL A 257 -3.80 -15.52 13.00
CA VAL A 257 -4.79 -15.12 11.98
C VAL A 257 -4.36 -13.83 11.30
N VAL A 258 -4.88 -13.57 10.10
CA VAL A 258 -4.67 -12.30 9.42
C VAL A 258 -5.16 -11.14 10.29
N HIS A 259 -4.33 -10.09 10.42
CA HIS A 259 -4.63 -8.94 11.25
C HIS A 259 -5.92 -8.23 10.76
N PRO A 260 -6.96 -8.09 11.60
CA PRO A 260 -8.18 -7.38 11.23
C PRO A 260 -7.87 -5.92 10.91
N GLY A 261 -8.39 -5.42 9.77
CA GLY A 261 -8.15 -4.05 9.33
C GLY A 261 -6.96 -3.87 8.40
N SER A 262 -6.33 -4.98 7.97
CA SER A 262 -5.31 -4.95 6.92
C SER A 262 -5.88 -4.74 5.51
N MET A 263 -7.21 -4.89 5.33
CA MET A 263 -7.93 -4.69 4.06
C MET A 263 -9.10 -3.73 4.27
N ALA A 264 -9.24 -2.77 3.36
CA ALA A 264 -10.43 -1.94 3.25
C ALA A 264 -10.98 -1.98 1.82
N ILE A 265 -12.28 -1.72 1.66
CA ILE A 265 -12.95 -1.59 0.37
C ILE A 265 -13.46 -0.17 0.20
N LEU A 266 -12.97 0.51 -0.81
CA LEU A 266 -13.50 1.78 -1.29
C LEU A 266 -14.48 1.48 -2.43
N ARG A 267 -15.76 1.77 -2.22
CA ARG A 267 -16.74 1.82 -3.30
C ARG A 267 -16.78 3.24 -3.86
N TRP A 268 -16.37 3.36 -5.10
CA TRP A 268 -16.23 4.62 -5.82
C TRP A 268 -17.22 4.69 -6.98
N ALA A 269 -17.88 5.84 -7.12
CA ALA A 269 -18.69 6.15 -8.30
C ALA A 269 -18.60 7.66 -8.58
N ASN A 270 -18.42 8.05 -9.84
CA ASN A 270 -18.38 9.46 -10.22
C ASN A 270 -19.64 10.20 -9.75
N ASN A 271 -19.45 11.25 -8.95
CA ASN A 271 -20.52 12.16 -8.48
C ASN A 271 -21.66 11.54 -7.65
N THR A 272 -21.48 10.32 -7.09
CA THR A 272 -22.47 9.66 -6.25
C THR A 272 -21.90 9.29 -4.87
N MET A 273 -22.66 8.53 -4.08
CA MET A 273 -22.22 8.12 -2.77
C MET A 273 -21.00 7.20 -2.83
N HIS A 274 -19.95 7.60 -2.12
CA HIS A 274 -18.77 6.78 -1.90
C HIS A 274 -18.85 6.16 -0.50
N SER A 275 -18.30 4.97 -0.33
CA SER A 275 -18.16 4.37 1.00
C SER A 275 -16.78 3.73 1.15
N LEU A 276 -16.25 3.82 2.36
CA LEU A 276 -15.02 3.16 2.76
C LEU A 276 -15.32 2.22 3.94
N ASN A 277 -15.14 0.94 3.73
CA ASN A 277 -15.43 -0.09 4.72
C ASN A 277 -14.18 -0.94 4.97
N VAL A 278 -13.74 -1.02 6.22
CA VAL A 278 -12.68 -1.93 6.65
C VAL A 278 -13.26 -3.34 6.75
N VAL A 279 -12.61 -4.31 6.11
CA VAL A 279 -13.04 -5.71 6.13
C VAL A 279 -12.74 -6.30 7.51
N ARG A 280 -13.80 -6.80 8.18
CA ARG A 280 -13.75 -7.41 9.52
C ARG A 280 -14.63 -8.65 9.61
N ASP A 281 -14.97 -9.22 8.46
CA ASP A 281 -15.86 -10.38 8.34
C ASP A 281 -15.24 -11.63 8.98
N ASP A 282 -16.09 -12.55 9.45
CA ASP A 282 -15.63 -13.73 10.17
C ASP A 282 -14.76 -14.66 9.32
N TRP A 283 -14.96 -14.69 8.00
CA TRP A 283 -14.12 -15.48 7.09
C TRP A 283 -12.64 -15.05 7.11
N TYR A 284 -12.33 -13.85 7.55
CA TYR A 284 -10.95 -13.39 7.72
C TYR A 284 -10.15 -14.28 8.68
N LYS A 285 -10.82 -14.83 9.69
CA LYS A 285 -10.23 -15.72 10.71
C LYS A 285 -9.88 -17.11 10.18
N GLU A 286 -10.37 -17.48 9.00
CA GLU A 286 -10.01 -18.73 8.33
C GLU A 286 -8.56 -18.68 7.81
N TYR A 287 -8.07 -17.47 7.47
CA TYR A 287 -6.71 -17.26 6.99
C TYR A 287 -5.73 -17.17 8.18
N THR A 288 -4.96 -18.24 8.35
CA THR A 288 -3.91 -18.33 9.37
C THR A 288 -2.56 -18.58 8.70
N ALA A 289 -1.46 -18.38 9.44
CA ALA A 289 -0.11 -18.68 8.95
C ALA A 289 0.01 -20.12 8.38
N ASN A 290 -0.80 -21.07 8.90
CA ASN A 290 -0.75 -22.47 8.51
C ASN A 290 -1.75 -22.84 7.40
N THR A 291 -2.83 -22.08 7.21
CA THR A 291 -3.95 -22.49 6.34
C THR A 291 -4.08 -21.66 5.06
N TRP A 292 -3.56 -20.44 5.04
CA TRP A 292 -3.80 -19.49 3.96
C TRP A 292 -3.43 -19.98 2.55
N LEU A 293 -2.45 -20.88 2.43
CA LEU A 293 -2.06 -21.46 1.14
C LEU A 293 -3.12 -22.41 0.57
N TYR A 294 -3.94 -23.02 1.44
CA TYR A 294 -4.89 -24.08 1.07
C TYR A 294 -6.33 -23.58 0.90
N ILE A 295 -6.61 -22.34 1.29
CA ILE A 295 -7.89 -21.65 1.12
C ILE A 295 -7.85 -20.81 -0.18
#